data_89f5c6dbcd98e9b22ba5ab576cbbba8b
#
_entry.id   89f5c6dbcd98e9b22ba5ab576cbbba8b
#
_cell.length_a   1.000
_cell.length_b   1.000
_cell.length_c   1.000
_cell.angle_alpha   90.00
_cell.angle_beta   90.00
_cell.angle_gamma   90.00
#
_symmetry.space_group_name_H-M   'P 1'
#
loop_
_entity.id
_entity.type
_entity.pdbx_description
1 polymer ?
#
loop_
_entity_poly.entity_id
_entity_poly.type
_entity_poly.pdbx_seq_one_letter_code
_entity_poly.pdbx_strand_id
1 'polypeptide(L)'
;MTPPRAANVAAPRPAPASAVGGVTYVVGHRNPDADAMCSAIAYAALKEAKGETGFVAARCGNSNARIDTILTRFRVPLPHYLSDVSPRVRDVMTGDVVHVQDQATCAEALELIDRHQ
;
A
#
# COMPACT_ATOMS: atom_id res chain seq x y z
N MET A 1 21.86 20.66 -31.01
CA MET A 1 21.31 20.75 -29.65
C MET A 1 20.59 19.42 -29.38
N THR A 2 21.29 18.49 -28.73
CA THR A 2 20.80 17.12 -28.47
C THR A 2 19.88 17.16 -27.25
N PRO A 3 18.64 16.63 -27.31
CA PRO A 3 17.77 16.61 -26.14
C PRO A 3 18.38 15.73 -25.05
N PRO A 4 18.17 16.06 -23.76
CA PRO A 4 18.69 15.28 -22.66
C PRO A 4 18.10 13.88 -22.70
N ARG A 5 18.97 12.89 -22.57
CA ARG A 5 18.65 11.46 -22.50
C ARG A 5 17.70 11.24 -21.31
N ALA A 6 16.46 10.85 -21.61
CA ALA A 6 15.48 10.49 -20.60
C ALA A 6 16.09 9.46 -19.65
N ALA A 7 16.11 9.77 -18.36
CA ALA A 7 16.52 8.83 -17.35
C ALA A 7 15.64 7.57 -17.47
N ASN A 8 16.28 6.42 -17.58
CA ASN A 8 15.61 5.13 -17.65
C ASN A 8 15.00 4.81 -16.27
N VAL A 9 13.80 5.31 -16.03
CA VAL A 9 13.03 4.92 -14.85
C VAL A 9 12.57 3.49 -15.10
N ALA A 10 13.24 2.54 -14.46
CA ALA A 10 12.83 1.14 -14.50
C ALA A 10 11.36 1.04 -14.08
N ALA A 11 10.57 0.26 -14.85
CA ALA A 11 9.18 0.01 -14.52
C ALA A 11 9.08 -0.53 -13.09
N PRO A 12 8.14 -0.03 -12.26
CA PRO A 12 7.95 -0.54 -10.91
C PRO A 12 7.64 -2.03 -10.98
N ARG A 13 8.46 -2.82 -10.30
CA ARG A 13 8.25 -4.27 -10.18
C ARG A 13 6.92 -4.52 -9.47
N PRO A 14 6.14 -5.53 -9.89
CA PRO A 14 4.97 -5.95 -9.12
C PRO A 14 5.42 -6.23 -7.68
N ALA A 15 4.64 -5.74 -6.72
CA ALA A 15 4.93 -5.90 -5.30
C ALA A 15 5.16 -7.38 -4.97
N PRO A 16 6.23 -7.73 -4.27
CA PRO A 16 6.45 -9.10 -3.84
C PRO A 16 5.29 -9.50 -2.93
N ALA A 17 4.66 -10.63 -3.23
CA ALA A 17 3.79 -11.30 -2.31
C ALA A 17 4.64 -11.69 -1.08
N SER A 18 4.22 -11.22 0.11
CA SER A 18 4.82 -11.53 1.40
C SER A 18 6.10 -10.75 1.76
N ALA A 19 5.94 -9.45 2.06
CA ALA A 19 6.82 -8.81 3.02
C ALA A 19 6.11 -8.80 4.38
N VAL A 20 6.77 -9.25 5.40
CA VAL A 20 6.43 -9.02 6.82
C VAL A 20 6.76 -7.55 7.11
N GLY A 21 5.90 -6.69 6.65
CA GLY A 21 5.92 -5.25 6.69
C GLY A 21 4.80 -4.80 5.77
N GLY A 22 3.76 -4.16 6.30
CA GLY A 22 2.56 -3.81 5.55
C GLY A 22 2.89 -3.01 4.29
N VAL A 23 2.19 -3.27 3.19
CA VAL A 23 2.26 -2.46 1.97
C VAL A 23 1.59 -1.11 2.25
N THR A 24 2.31 -0.02 1.99
CA THR A 24 1.76 1.34 2.05
C THR A 24 1.39 1.79 0.64
N TYR A 25 0.10 1.92 0.39
CA TYR A 25 -0.39 2.43 -0.88
C TYR A 25 -0.34 3.95 -0.92
N VAL A 26 0.29 4.48 -1.96
CA VAL A 26 0.34 5.92 -2.23
C VAL A 26 -0.74 6.24 -3.25
N VAL A 27 -1.74 7.02 -2.84
CA VAL A 27 -2.90 7.35 -3.68
C VAL A 27 -3.10 8.86 -3.75
N GLY A 28 -3.66 9.32 -4.85
CA GLY A 28 -4.23 10.66 -4.98
C GLY A 28 -5.71 10.68 -4.59
N HIS A 29 -6.49 11.57 -5.19
CA HIS A 29 -7.92 11.66 -4.95
C HIS A 29 -8.73 10.60 -5.73
N ARG A 30 -10.02 10.43 -5.33
CA ARG A 30 -10.90 9.35 -5.82
C ARG A 30 -11.09 9.34 -7.34
N ASN A 31 -11.20 10.50 -7.97
CA ASN A 31 -11.32 10.64 -9.44
C ASN A 31 -9.98 11.12 -9.99
N PRO A 32 -9.00 10.24 -10.18
CA PRO A 32 -7.62 10.65 -10.42
C PRO A 32 -7.47 11.36 -11.75
N ASP A 33 -6.78 12.49 -11.72
CA ASP A 33 -6.25 13.17 -12.88
C ASP A 33 -4.79 12.81 -13.12
N ALA A 34 -4.17 13.43 -14.12
CA ALA A 34 -2.77 13.16 -14.45
C ALA A 34 -1.82 13.53 -13.29
N ASP A 35 -2.12 14.62 -12.58
CA ASP A 35 -1.31 15.08 -11.44
C ASP A 35 -1.38 14.07 -10.29
N ALA A 36 -2.57 13.65 -9.90
CA ALA A 36 -2.77 12.65 -8.84
C ALA A 36 -2.02 11.35 -9.12
N MET A 37 -2.06 10.84 -10.36
CA MET A 37 -1.38 9.60 -10.73
C MET A 37 0.13 9.78 -10.80
N CYS A 38 0.61 10.84 -11.45
CA CYS A 38 2.05 11.09 -11.58
C CYS A 38 2.70 11.35 -10.22
N SER A 39 2.03 12.08 -9.33
CA SER A 39 2.51 12.34 -7.97
C SER A 39 2.61 11.06 -7.14
N ALA A 40 1.61 10.18 -7.21
CA ALA A 40 1.65 8.89 -6.52
C ALA A 40 2.81 8.00 -7.01
N ILE A 41 3.02 7.94 -8.33
CA ILE A 41 4.13 7.19 -8.94
C ILE A 41 5.48 7.78 -8.51
N ALA A 42 5.62 9.11 -8.62
CA ALA A 42 6.88 9.80 -8.27
C ALA A 42 7.22 9.64 -6.78
N TYR A 43 6.23 9.74 -5.91
CA TYR A 43 6.45 9.59 -4.47
C TYR A 43 6.85 8.15 -4.09
N ALA A 44 6.20 7.14 -4.65
CA ALA A 44 6.57 5.74 -4.41
C ALA A 44 8.00 5.46 -4.90
N ALA A 45 8.37 5.97 -6.09
CA ALA A 45 9.71 5.85 -6.63
C ALA A 45 10.76 6.60 -5.78
N LEU A 46 10.42 7.78 -5.24
CA LEU A 46 11.30 8.51 -4.32
C LEU A 46 11.57 7.72 -3.04
N LYS A 47 10.55 7.11 -2.47
CA LYS A 47 10.69 6.26 -1.27
C LYS A 47 11.62 5.08 -1.54
N GLU A 48 11.42 4.39 -2.65
CA GLU A 48 12.29 3.29 -3.07
C GLU A 48 13.75 3.76 -3.27
N ALA A 49 13.95 4.89 -3.91
CA ALA A 49 15.28 5.48 -4.11
C ALA A 49 16.00 5.86 -2.80
N LYS A 50 15.24 6.17 -1.76
CA LYS A 50 15.74 6.43 -0.40
C LYS A 50 15.99 5.15 0.42
N GLY A 51 15.74 3.98 -0.15
CA GLY A 51 15.86 2.71 0.55
C GLY A 51 14.67 2.34 1.44
N GLU A 52 13.59 3.11 1.40
CA GLU A 52 12.35 2.81 2.11
C GLU A 52 11.50 1.87 1.24
N THR A 53 11.25 0.66 1.71
CA THR A 53 10.53 -0.38 0.96
C THR A 53 9.04 -0.44 1.33
N GLY A 54 8.23 -1.09 0.50
CA GLY A 54 6.81 -1.31 0.77
C GLY A 54 5.87 -0.20 0.29
N PHE A 55 6.36 0.85 -0.36
CA PHE A 55 5.54 1.90 -0.96
C PHE A 55 5.12 1.50 -2.38
N VAL A 56 3.81 1.51 -2.66
CA VAL A 56 3.25 1.13 -3.96
C VAL A 56 2.31 2.21 -4.45
N ALA A 57 2.56 2.72 -5.66
CA ALA A 57 1.63 3.66 -6.30
C ALA A 57 0.31 2.98 -6.61
N ALA A 58 -0.79 3.62 -6.24
CA ALA A 58 -2.13 3.09 -6.46
C ALA A 58 -3.10 4.20 -6.91
N ARG A 59 -4.26 3.79 -7.40
CA ARG A 59 -5.35 4.67 -7.85
C ARG A 59 -6.68 4.19 -7.30
N CYS A 60 -7.57 5.12 -6.96
CA CYS A 60 -8.91 4.82 -6.47
C CYS A 60 -10.01 5.06 -7.53
N GLY A 61 -9.63 5.28 -8.77
CA GLY A 61 -10.56 5.51 -9.88
C GLY A 61 -9.99 5.08 -11.22
N ASN A 62 -10.81 5.21 -12.28
CA ASN A 62 -10.39 4.85 -13.63
C ASN A 62 -9.42 5.87 -14.20
N SER A 63 -8.53 5.41 -15.08
CA SER A 63 -7.73 6.29 -15.93
C SER A 63 -8.61 6.93 -17.02
N ASN A 64 -8.02 7.87 -17.73
CA ASN A 64 -8.62 8.49 -18.92
C ASN A 64 -7.57 8.57 -20.03
N ALA A 65 -8.01 8.91 -21.24
CA ALA A 65 -7.16 8.95 -22.43
C ALA A 65 -5.91 9.83 -22.26
N ARG A 66 -6.00 10.94 -21.49
CA ARG A 66 -4.85 11.81 -21.20
C ARG A 66 -3.81 11.09 -20.33
N ILE A 67 -4.26 10.43 -19.27
CA ILE A 67 -3.40 9.65 -18.36
C ILE A 67 -2.76 8.51 -19.14
N ASP A 68 -3.55 7.75 -19.90
CA ASP A 68 -3.06 6.61 -20.67
C ASP A 68 -1.98 7.04 -21.70
N THR A 69 -2.18 8.19 -22.35
CA THR A 69 -1.20 8.77 -23.28
C THR A 69 0.11 9.11 -22.55
N ILE A 70 0.03 9.74 -21.39
CA ILE A 70 1.20 10.10 -20.58
C ILE A 70 1.96 8.84 -20.16
N LEU A 71 1.26 7.89 -19.52
CA LEU A 71 1.87 6.68 -19.01
C LEU A 71 2.51 5.83 -20.13
N THR A 72 1.82 5.72 -21.27
CA THR A 72 2.35 5.02 -22.47
C THR A 72 3.59 5.73 -23.00
N ARG A 73 3.57 7.06 -23.12
CA ARG A 73 4.69 7.86 -23.61
C ARG A 73 5.96 7.68 -22.79
N PHE A 74 5.80 7.58 -21.47
CA PHE A 74 6.91 7.40 -20.51
C PHE A 74 7.17 5.92 -20.17
N ARG A 75 6.41 4.98 -20.74
CA ARG A 75 6.51 3.54 -20.47
C ARG A 75 6.36 3.20 -18.99
N VAL A 76 5.49 3.92 -18.30
CA VAL A 76 5.15 3.68 -16.91
C VAL A 76 3.86 2.85 -16.86
N PRO A 77 3.81 1.74 -16.12
CA PRO A 77 2.59 0.96 -15.98
C PRO A 77 1.52 1.73 -15.21
N LEU A 78 0.27 1.42 -15.51
CA LEU A 78 -0.87 1.98 -14.78
C LEU A 78 -0.79 1.55 -13.31
N PRO A 79 -0.94 2.48 -12.33
CA PRO A 79 -0.91 2.16 -10.91
C PRO A 79 -1.97 1.14 -10.49
N HIS A 80 -1.68 0.41 -9.41
CA HIS A 80 -2.58 -0.59 -8.86
C HIS A 80 -3.95 0.00 -8.53
N TYR A 81 -5.04 -0.70 -8.93
CA TYR A 81 -6.39 -0.25 -8.64
C TYR A 81 -6.84 -0.71 -7.25
N LEU A 82 -7.22 0.25 -6.41
CA LEU A 82 -7.85 0.02 -5.12
C LEU A 82 -9.32 0.37 -5.21
N SER A 83 -10.18 -0.62 -5.23
CA SER A 83 -11.63 -0.44 -5.29
C SER A 83 -12.22 0.06 -3.97
N ASP A 84 -11.59 -0.30 -2.87
CA ASP A 84 -12.02 0.03 -1.51
C ASP A 84 -10.80 0.22 -0.61
N VAL A 85 -10.80 1.31 0.16
CA VAL A 85 -9.79 1.65 1.17
C VAL A 85 -10.38 1.68 2.57
N SER A 86 -11.60 1.20 2.75
CA SER A 86 -12.22 1.10 4.06
C SER A 86 -11.42 0.16 4.96
N PRO A 87 -11.26 0.50 6.25
CA PRO A 87 -10.58 -0.37 7.18
C PRO A 87 -11.35 -1.69 7.34
N ARG A 88 -10.63 -2.79 7.35
CA ARG A 88 -11.19 -4.11 7.63
C ARG A 88 -11.23 -4.35 9.13
N VAL A 89 -12.09 -5.25 9.59
CA VAL A 89 -12.16 -5.61 11.01
C VAL A 89 -10.77 -5.93 11.58
N ARG A 90 -9.96 -6.68 10.84
CA ARG A 90 -8.58 -7.02 11.23
C ARG A 90 -7.63 -5.81 11.42
N ASP A 91 -7.95 -4.67 10.79
CA ASP A 91 -7.11 -3.45 10.84
C ASP A 91 -7.42 -2.61 12.07
N VAL A 92 -8.58 -2.85 12.72
CA VAL A 92 -9.09 -2.11 13.87
C VAL A 92 -9.34 -2.97 15.11
N MET A 93 -9.30 -4.31 14.96
CA MET A 93 -9.49 -5.22 16.09
C MET A 93 -8.25 -5.31 16.96
N THR A 94 -8.44 -5.63 18.23
CA THR A 94 -7.35 -6.03 19.12
C THR A 94 -6.84 -7.41 18.70
N GLY A 95 -5.59 -7.50 18.24
CA GLY A 95 -5.02 -8.75 17.72
C GLY A 95 -4.57 -9.71 18.81
N ASP A 96 -4.09 -9.18 19.91
CA ASP A 96 -3.56 -9.96 21.05
C ASP A 96 -4.60 -9.98 22.17
N VAL A 97 -5.59 -10.83 22.01
CA VAL A 97 -6.68 -11.00 22.98
C VAL A 97 -6.30 -12.08 23.99
N VAL A 98 -6.29 -11.74 25.26
CA VAL A 98 -6.12 -12.72 26.34
C VAL A 98 -7.31 -13.67 26.33
N HIS A 99 -7.06 -14.96 26.20
CA HIS A 99 -8.09 -15.97 26.12
C HIS A 99 -7.69 -17.23 26.89
N VAL A 100 -8.67 -18.01 27.29
CA VAL A 100 -8.53 -19.33 27.89
C VAL A 100 -9.15 -20.38 26.97
N GLN A 101 -8.68 -21.60 27.07
CA GLN A 101 -9.31 -22.74 26.37
C GLN A 101 -10.66 -23.05 27.02
N ASP A 102 -11.58 -23.64 26.26
CA ASP A 102 -12.93 -24.02 26.74
C ASP A 102 -12.89 -25.07 27.87
N GLN A 103 -11.79 -25.83 27.99
CA GLN A 103 -11.52 -26.82 29.02
C GLN A 103 -10.82 -26.24 30.26
N ALA A 104 -10.46 -24.95 30.23
CA ALA A 104 -9.73 -24.33 31.33
C ALA A 104 -10.63 -24.22 32.57
N THR A 105 -10.01 -24.40 33.75
CA THR A 105 -10.68 -24.25 35.03
C THR A 105 -10.89 -22.76 35.38
N CYS A 106 -11.84 -22.48 36.28
CA CYS A 106 -12.03 -21.12 36.79
C CYS A 106 -10.78 -20.57 37.49
N ALA A 107 -9.98 -21.43 38.12
CA ALA A 107 -8.73 -21.03 38.76
C ALA A 107 -7.72 -20.53 37.75
N GLU A 108 -7.51 -21.25 36.65
CA GLU A 108 -6.61 -20.84 35.55
C GLU A 108 -7.07 -19.52 34.89
N ALA A 109 -8.38 -19.35 34.73
CA ALA A 109 -8.92 -18.10 34.20
C ALA A 109 -8.64 -16.93 35.15
N LEU A 110 -8.79 -17.09 36.46
CA LEU A 110 -8.50 -16.07 37.46
C LEU A 110 -7.02 -15.71 37.48
N GLU A 111 -6.13 -16.68 37.45
CA GLU A 111 -4.70 -16.44 37.38
C GLU A 111 -4.29 -15.66 36.13
N LEU A 112 -4.97 -15.88 35.02
CA LEU A 112 -4.74 -15.15 33.78
C LEU A 112 -5.22 -13.71 33.87
N ILE A 113 -6.36 -13.46 34.49
CA ILE A 113 -6.87 -12.12 34.75
C ILE A 113 -5.91 -11.35 35.64
N ASP A 114 -5.46 -11.92 36.75
CA ASP A 114 -4.55 -11.27 37.71
C ASP A 114 -3.20 -10.92 37.05
N ARG A 115 -2.76 -11.71 36.08
CA ARG A 115 -1.50 -11.50 35.36
C ARG A 115 -1.56 -10.39 34.31
N HIS A 116 -2.76 -10.04 33.84
CA HIS A 116 -2.98 -9.09 32.75
C HIS A 116 -3.74 -7.81 33.17
N GLN A 117 -3.96 -7.60 34.47
CA GLN A 117 -4.38 -6.32 35.02
C GLN A 117 -3.13 -5.46 35.27
#